data_e8fc80936f3eb7058f214115b64b21c2
#
_entry.id   e8fc80936f3eb7058f214115b64b21c2
#
_cell.length_a   1.000
_cell.length_b   1.000
_cell.length_c   1.000
_cell.angle_alpha   90.00
_cell.angle_beta   90.00
_cell.angle_gamma   90.00
#
_symmetry.space_group_name_H-M   'P 1'
#
loop_
_entity.id
_entity.type
_entity.pdbx_description
1 polymer ?
#
loop_
_entity_poly.entity_id
_entity_poly.type
_entity_poly.pdbx_seq_one_letter_code
_entity_poly.pdbx_strand_id
1 'polypeptide(L)'
;MTAHINAKPGDFASTVIMPGDPLRAKFIAENYLMDYHEVTNVRNMLGYSGFYFGQPVSVMGHGMGIPSMTLYAHELVHDFGVKRIIRVGSLGATQHHIKMRDIILAVAAGTDSVTNMKRSSGYTMATSAHFPLLQQAWVLARKTGIDIKVGNVFSGDLYYDPDENLIPALEKFGVLGVDMEVAGLYALAHQFGIEALAILTVSDHCLTGEETTAAERQLTFNNMIELALNTAVTA
;
A
#
# COMPACT_ATOMS: atom_id res chain seq x y z
N MET A 1 20.14 -12.11 -0.61
CA MET A 1 19.46 -12.56 -1.84
C MET A 1 18.50 -13.67 -1.48
N THR A 2 17.26 -13.53 -1.86
CA THR A 2 16.20 -14.53 -1.66
C THR A 2 15.80 -15.14 -3.03
N ALA A 3 14.74 -15.95 -3.06
CA ALA A 3 14.23 -16.50 -4.33
C ALA A 3 13.55 -15.44 -5.23
N HIS A 4 13.12 -14.31 -4.67
CA HIS A 4 12.32 -13.31 -5.39
C HIS A 4 12.96 -11.90 -5.37
N ILE A 5 14.02 -11.69 -4.59
CA ILE A 5 14.73 -10.42 -4.46
C ILE A 5 16.24 -10.69 -4.57
N ASN A 6 16.91 -10.13 -5.61
CA ASN A 6 18.33 -10.34 -5.85
C ASN A 6 19.24 -9.26 -5.21
N ALA A 7 18.68 -8.43 -4.34
CA ALA A 7 19.43 -7.47 -3.53
C ALA A 7 20.39 -8.15 -2.53
N LYS A 8 21.36 -7.40 -2.03
CA LYS A 8 22.25 -7.79 -0.93
C LYS A 8 21.73 -7.25 0.40
N PRO A 9 22.13 -7.84 1.54
CA PRO A 9 21.89 -7.23 2.84
C PRO A 9 22.44 -5.80 2.88
N GLY A 10 21.60 -4.86 3.31
CA GLY A 10 21.94 -3.43 3.36
C GLY A 10 21.58 -2.63 2.10
N ASP A 11 21.17 -3.26 1.00
CA ASP A 11 20.73 -2.54 -0.20
C ASP A 11 19.37 -1.84 0.00
N PHE A 12 18.49 -2.36 0.87
CA PHE A 12 17.23 -1.70 1.23
C PHE A 12 17.37 -0.81 2.45
N ALA A 13 16.72 0.35 2.41
CA ALA A 13 16.52 1.20 3.57
C ALA A 13 15.55 0.53 4.57
N SER A 14 15.55 1.00 5.82
CA SER A 14 14.60 0.53 6.85
C SER A 14 13.14 0.84 6.53
N THR A 15 12.88 1.82 5.67
CA THR A 15 11.54 2.22 5.19
C THR A 15 11.41 1.94 3.70
N VAL A 16 10.38 1.19 3.32
CA VAL A 16 10.08 0.87 1.92
C VAL A 16 8.69 1.37 1.55
N ILE A 17 8.60 2.14 0.46
CA ILE A 17 7.34 2.49 -0.20
C ILE A 17 6.99 1.37 -1.18
N MET A 18 5.78 0.83 -1.09
CA MET A 18 5.38 -0.32 -1.92
C MET A 18 4.15 -0.02 -2.77
N PRO A 19 4.32 0.34 -4.06
CA PRO A 19 3.24 0.31 -5.05
C PRO A 19 2.97 -1.12 -5.55
N GLY A 20 1.74 -1.38 -6.01
CA GLY A 20 1.41 -2.65 -6.68
C GLY A 20 2.14 -2.82 -8.01
N ASP A 21 2.22 -1.75 -8.79
CA ASP A 21 2.84 -1.70 -10.10
C ASP A 21 4.36 -1.45 -10.01
N PRO A 22 5.21 -2.36 -10.55
CA PRO A 22 6.66 -2.16 -10.58
C PRO A 22 7.09 -0.92 -11.39
N LEU A 23 6.35 -0.53 -12.42
CA LEU A 23 6.63 0.68 -13.19
C LEU A 23 6.34 1.95 -12.37
N ARG A 24 5.37 1.89 -11.45
CA ARG A 24 5.18 2.98 -10.48
C ARG A 24 6.34 3.04 -9.48
N ALA A 25 6.90 1.91 -9.07
CA ALA A 25 8.12 1.92 -8.25
C ALA A 25 9.27 2.62 -8.97
N LYS A 26 9.47 2.31 -10.24
CA LYS A 26 10.44 3.00 -11.10
C LYS A 26 10.15 4.51 -11.22
N PHE A 27 8.89 4.87 -11.50
CA PHE A 27 8.47 6.28 -11.60
C PHE A 27 8.77 7.06 -10.31
N ILE A 28 8.48 6.48 -9.14
CA ILE A 28 8.76 7.12 -7.85
C ILE A 28 10.26 7.30 -7.66
N ALA A 29 11.08 6.30 -7.97
CA ALA A 29 12.52 6.41 -7.85
C ALA A 29 13.09 7.50 -8.76
N GLU A 30 12.70 7.53 -10.04
CA GLU A 30 13.20 8.47 -11.05
C GLU A 30 12.79 9.93 -10.79
N ASN A 31 11.62 10.17 -10.20
CA ASN A 31 11.07 11.52 -10.07
C ASN A 31 11.21 12.11 -8.67
N TYR A 32 11.45 11.28 -7.64
CA TYR A 32 11.42 11.74 -6.25
C TYR A 32 12.69 11.42 -5.47
N LEU A 33 13.45 10.35 -5.83
CA LEU A 33 14.65 9.98 -5.07
C LEU A 33 15.92 10.57 -5.70
N MET A 34 16.81 11.06 -4.85
CA MET A 34 18.17 11.46 -5.23
C MET A 34 19.09 10.23 -5.13
N ASP A 35 20.10 10.17 -6.00
CA ASP A 35 21.14 9.10 -6.05
C ASP A 35 20.55 7.69 -6.03
N TYR A 36 19.38 7.52 -6.68
CA TYR A 36 18.72 6.22 -6.71
C TYR A 36 19.47 5.21 -7.60
N HIS A 37 19.37 3.95 -7.21
CA HIS A 37 19.87 2.82 -8.00
C HIS A 37 18.92 1.63 -7.87
N GLU A 38 18.88 0.79 -8.89
CA GLU A 38 18.10 -0.44 -8.88
C GLU A 38 18.77 -1.48 -7.96
N VAL A 39 18.00 -2.07 -7.04
CA VAL A 39 18.47 -3.07 -6.08
C VAL A 39 17.90 -4.46 -6.36
N THR A 40 16.78 -4.54 -7.08
CA THR A 40 16.19 -5.81 -7.49
C THR A 40 15.33 -5.66 -8.75
N ASN A 41 15.31 -6.72 -9.57
CA ASN A 41 14.52 -6.80 -10.80
C ASN A 41 14.01 -8.23 -11.10
N VAL A 42 14.14 -9.15 -10.15
CA VAL A 42 13.68 -10.53 -10.31
C VAL A 42 12.20 -10.54 -10.69
N ARG A 43 11.82 -11.26 -11.73
CA ARG A 43 10.45 -11.36 -12.27
C ARG A 43 9.86 -10.00 -12.66
N ASN A 44 10.69 -9.01 -13.00
CA ASN A 44 10.33 -7.61 -13.24
C ASN A 44 9.68 -6.92 -12.02
N MET A 45 9.82 -7.47 -10.83
CA MET A 45 9.42 -6.80 -9.60
C MET A 45 10.53 -5.82 -9.21
N LEU A 46 10.46 -4.63 -9.79
CA LEU A 46 11.50 -3.61 -9.70
C LEU A 46 11.55 -3.01 -8.30
N GLY A 47 12.77 -2.85 -7.78
CA GLY A 47 13.04 -2.18 -6.52
C GLY A 47 14.25 -1.26 -6.62
N TYR A 48 14.17 -0.13 -5.95
CA TYR A 48 15.15 0.95 -5.97
C TYR A 48 15.43 1.44 -4.56
N SER A 49 16.66 1.89 -4.32
CA SER A 49 17.05 2.59 -3.09
C SER A 49 17.69 3.92 -3.46
N GLY A 50 17.47 4.93 -2.63
CA GLY A 50 17.99 6.28 -2.81
C GLY A 50 17.70 7.15 -1.61
N PHE A 51 17.68 8.46 -1.79
CA PHE A 51 17.47 9.42 -0.71
C PHE A 51 16.31 10.35 -1.02
N TYR A 52 15.48 10.60 -0.02
CA TYR A 52 14.44 11.63 -0.06
C TYR A 52 14.68 12.64 1.08
N PHE A 53 14.91 13.91 0.75
CA PHE A 53 15.37 14.94 1.70
C PHE A 53 16.57 14.49 2.57
N GLY A 54 17.53 13.79 1.97
CA GLY A 54 18.73 13.28 2.64
C GLY A 54 18.51 12.06 3.54
N GLN A 55 17.29 11.53 3.63
CA GLN A 55 16.99 10.31 4.37
C GLN A 55 16.90 9.10 3.43
N PRO A 56 17.47 7.94 3.80
CA PRO A 56 17.40 6.75 2.95
C PRO A 56 15.97 6.21 2.87
N VAL A 57 15.50 5.99 1.66
CA VAL A 57 14.18 5.40 1.35
C VAL A 57 14.34 4.41 0.20
N SER A 58 13.67 3.28 0.29
CA SER A 58 13.54 2.34 -0.81
C SER A 58 12.11 2.33 -1.37
N VAL A 59 11.99 1.97 -2.63
CA VAL A 59 10.71 1.79 -3.31
C VAL A 59 10.75 0.45 -4.03
N MET A 60 9.71 -0.39 -3.86
CA MET A 60 9.66 -1.68 -4.54
C MET A 60 8.22 -2.06 -4.87
N GLY A 61 7.99 -2.59 -6.08
CA GLY A 61 6.70 -3.17 -6.46
C GLY A 61 6.35 -4.40 -5.62
N HIS A 62 5.04 -4.67 -5.48
CA HIS A 62 4.60 -5.88 -4.78
C HIS A 62 3.63 -6.76 -5.59
N GLY A 63 3.23 -6.33 -6.79
CA GLY A 63 2.23 -7.04 -7.60
C GLY A 63 0.80 -6.82 -7.09
N MET A 64 -0.11 -7.74 -7.42
CA MET A 64 -1.52 -7.70 -7.05
C MET A 64 -1.88 -8.85 -6.12
N GLY A 65 -2.77 -8.57 -5.18
CA GLY A 65 -3.34 -9.54 -4.25
C GLY A 65 -2.50 -9.82 -3.00
N ILE A 66 -3.18 -10.25 -1.94
CA ILE A 66 -2.57 -10.56 -0.63
C ILE A 66 -1.39 -11.55 -0.75
N PRO A 67 -1.47 -12.64 -1.53
CA PRO A 67 -0.35 -13.57 -1.65
C PRO A 67 0.92 -12.93 -2.20
N SER A 68 0.81 -12.10 -3.25
CA SER A 68 1.96 -11.39 -3.83
C SER A 68 2.53 -10.37 -2.86
N MET A 69 1.68 -9.49 -2.31
CA MET A 69 2.09 -8.47 -1.33
C MET A 69 2.82 -9.09 -0.15
N THR A 70 2.26 -10.13 0.46
CA THR A 70 2.84 -10.73 1.65
C THR A 70 4.09 -11.54 1.38
N LEU A 71 4.29 -12.05 0.16
CA LEU A 71 5.54 -12.70 -0.25
C LEU A 71 6.70 -11.70 -0.22
N TYR A 72 6.58 -10.58 -0.95
CA TYR A 72 7.65 -9.58 -1.02
C TYR A 72 7.86 -8.87 0.31
N ALA A 73 6.79 -8.51 1.02
CA ALA A 73 6.89 -7.90 2.34
C ALA A 73 7.57 -8.83 3.36
N HIS A 74 7.30 -10.14 3.30
CA HIS A 74 7.99 -11.12 4.16
C HIS A 74 9.49 -11.12 3.94
N GLU A 75 9.94 -11.22 2.68
CA GLU A 75 11.37 -11.22 2.35
C GLU A 75 12.04 -9.90 2.75
N LEU A 76 11.39 -8.75 2.49
CA LEU A 76 11.91 -7.44 2.89
C LEU A 76 12.13 -7.35 4.40
N VAL A 77 11.19 -7.84 5.20
CA VAL A 77 11.28 -7.78 6.66
C VAL A 77 12.28 -8.81 7.20
N HIS A 78 12.15 -10.07 6.77
CA HIS A 78 12.91 -11.18 7.32
C HIS A 78 14.38 -11.18 6.86
N ASP A 79 14.63 -10.93 5.57
CA ASP A 79 15.94 -11.11 4.97
C ASP A 79 16.70 -9.79 4.78
N PHE A 80 15.99 -8.66 4.63
CA PHE A 80 16.61 -7.34 4.42
C PHE A 80 16.43 -6.37 5.58
N GLY A 81 15.73 -6.77 6.65
CA GLY A 81 15.64 -6.01 7.89
C GLY A 81 14.77 -4.76 7.83
N VAL A 82 13.86 -4.68 6.87
CA VAL A 82 12.89 -3.58 6.73
C VAL A 82 12.02 -3.48 8.00
N LYS A 83 11.81 -2.26 8.49
CA LYS A 83 11.07 -1.96 9.72
C LYS A 83 9.76 -1.23 9.47
N ARG A 84 9.63 -0.58 8.31
CA ARG A 84 8.47 0.21 7.94
C ARG A 84 8.11 -0.04 6.50
N ILE A 85 6.83 -0.31 6.24
CA ILE A 85 6.28 -0.44 4.90
C ILE A 85 5.10 0.52 4.73
N ILE A 86 5.17 1.41 3.73
CA ILE A 86 4.07 2.27 3.34
C ILE A 86 3.58 1.84 1.96
N ARG A 87 2.39 1.24 1.90
CA ARG A 87 1.74 0.91 0.63
C ARG A 87 1.16 2.18 0.01
N VAL A 88 1.44 2.38 -1.27
CA VAL A 88 0.81 3.40 -2.13
C VAL A 88 0.06 2.71 -3.25
N GLY A 89 -1.25 2.81 -3.25
CA GLY A 89 -2.07 2.03 -4.16
C GLY A 89 -3.33 2.74 -4.65
N SER A 90 -4.10 2.03 -5.46
CA SER A 90 -5.44 2.43 -5.87
C SER A 90 -6.50 1.63 -5.14
N LEU A 91 -7.74 2.15 -5.09
CA LEU A 91 -8.90 1.44 -4.60
C LEU A 91 -10.17 1.87 -5.37
N GLY A 92 -11.16 0.98 -5.42
CA GLY A 92 -12.50 1.28 -5.88
C GLY A 92 -13.36 1.81 -4.74
N ALA A 93 -13.98 3.00 -4.88
CA ALA A 93 -14.83 3.59 -3.85
C ALA A 93 -16.17 2.84 -3.70
N THR A 94 -16.60 2.64 -2.44
CA THR A 94 -17.86 1.97 -2.09
C THR A 94 -18.81 2.88 -1.29
N GLN A 95 -18.57 4.18 -1.28
CA GLN A 95 -19.41 5.18 -0.61
C GLN A 95 -19.68 6.37 -1.55
N HIS A 96 -20.91 6.82 -1.69
CA HIS A 96 -21.30 7.94 -2.56
C HIS A 96 -20.61 9.28 -2.25
N HIS A 97 -20.15 9.48 -1.00
CA HIS A 97 -19.44 10.70 -0.61
C HIS A 97 -17.94 10.67 -0.90
N ILE A 98 -17.39 9.53 -1.28
CA ILE A 98 -16.00 9.36 -1.72
C ILE A 98 -15.95 9.62 -3.22
N LYS A 99 -15.01 10.44 -3.66
CA LYS A 99 -14.90 10.90 -5.04
C LYS A 99 -13.66 10.33 -5.72
N MET A 100 -13.69 10.31 -7.04
CA MET A 100 -12.51 10.01 -7.86
C MET A 100 -11.32 10.86 -7.42
N ARG A 101 -10.15 10.24 -7.25
CA ARG A 101 -8.89 10.85 -6.79
C ARG A 101 -8.84 11.29 -5.33
N ASP A 102 -9.88 11.03 -4.54
CA ASP A 102 -9.77 11.17 -3.07
C ASP A 102 -8.63 10.29 -2.55
N ILE A 103 -7.92 10.78 -1.55
CA ILE A 103 -6.86 10.02 -0.88
C ILE A 103 -7.40 9.43 0.42
N ILE A 104 -7.24 8.12 0.57
CA ILE A 104 -7.71 7.37 1.74
C ILE A 104 -6.50 6.94 2.59
N LEU A 105 -6.51 7.30 3.88
CA LEU A 105 -5.68 6.66 4.88
C LEU A 105 -6.45 5.47 5.46
N ALA A 106 -6.02 4.26 5.18
CA ALA A 106 -6.69 3.05 5.63
C ALA A 106 -6.38 2.77 7.11
N VAL A 107 -7.38 2.94 7.97
CA VAL A 107 -7.26 2.66 9.43
C VAL A 107 -7.16 1.17 9.69
N ALA A 108 -8.03 0.41 9.05
CA ALA A 108 -8.09 -1.05 9.14
C ALA A 108 -8.66 -1.62 7.84
N ALA A 109 -8.43 -2.90 7.60
CA ALA A 109 -8.95 -3.57 6.42
C ALA A 109 -9.66 -4.88 6.80
N GLY A 110 -10.93 -5.02 6.34
CA GLY A 110 -11.60 -6.32 6.24
C GLY A 110 -11.06 -7.13 5.06
N THR A 111 -11.39 -8.42 5.01
CA THR A 111 -11.03 -9.28 3.86
C THR A 111 -11.85 -10.56 3.83
N ASP A 112 -12.07 -11.08 2.64
CA ASP A 112 -12.56 -12.44 2.37
C ASP A 112 -11.43 -13.46 2.25
N SER A 113 -10.16 -13.01 2.21
CA SER A 113 -9.01 -13.88 2.02
C SER A 113 -8.77 -14.81 3.20
N VAL A 114 -8.65 -16.10 2.91
CA VAL A 114 -8.26 -17.11 3.90
C VAL A 114 -6.77 -17.04 4.27
N THR A 115 -5.96 -16.27 3.55
CA THR A 115 -4.52 -16.14 3.78
C THR A 115 -4.22 -15.62 5.18
N ASN A 116 -4.96 -14.60 5.64
CA ASN A 116 -4.81 -14.05 6.99
C ASN A 116 -5.18 -15.06 8.08
N MET A 117 -6.25 -15.84 7.90
CA MET A 117 -6.63 -16.91 8.82
C MET A 117 -5.57 -18.01 8.91
N LYS A 118 -4.98 -18.42 7.77
CA LYS A 118 -3.88 -19.39 7.76
C LYS A 118 -2.65 -18.86 8.50
N ARG A 119 -2.34 -17.56 8.35
CA ARG A 119 -1.23 -16.89 9.04
C ARG A 119 -1.43 -16.82 10.55
N SER A 120 -2.67 -16.69 11.01
CA SER A 120 -3.06 -16.57 12.42
C SER A 120 -3.57 -17.87 13.05
N SER A 121 -3.21 -19.04 12.48
CA SER A 121 -3.61 -20.36 12.97
C SER A 121 -5.14 -20.56 13.05
N GLY A 122 -5.87 -19.95 12.13
CA GLY A 122 -7.33 -20.07 12.02
C GLY A 122 -8.13 -19.02 12.79
N TYR A 123 -7.46 -18.12 13.50
CA TYR A 123 -8.14 -17.03 14.22
C TYR A 123 -8.34 -15.80 13.34
N THR A 124 -9.44 -15.07 13.54
CA THR A 124 -9.66 -13.75 12.96
C THR A 124 -8.97 -12.71 13.84
N MET A 125 -7.97 -12.02 13.27
CA MET A 125 -7.25 -10.94 13.95
C MET A 125 -7.65 -9.59 13.34
N ALA A 126 -7.67 -8.54 14.16
CA ALA A 126 -7.82 -7.18 13.66
C ALA A 126 -6.62 -6.79 12.79
N THR A 127 -6.88 -6.35 11.57
CA THR A 127 -5.86 -5.88 10.61
C THR A 127 -5.93 -4.35 10.55
N SER A 128 -5.02 -3.69 11.27
CA SER A 128 -5.00 -2.23 11.41
C SER A 128 -3.64 -1.63 11.10
N ALA A 129 -3.65 -0.37 10.69
CA ALA A 129 -2.44 0.42 10.51
C ALA A 129 -1.68 0.60 11.83
N HIS A 130 -0.37 0.84 11.72
CA HIS A 130 0.42 1.35 12.83
C HIS A 130 -0.02 2.78 13.15
N PHE A 131 -0.68 2.97 14.32
CA PHE A 131 -1.35 4.23 14.65
C PHE A 131 -0.44 5.47 14.62
N PRO A 132 0.79 5.46 15.21
CA PRO A 132 1.68 6.62 15.12
C PRO A 132 1.98 7.03 13.68
N LEU A 133 2.19 6.07 12.78
CA LEU A 133 2.46 6.33 11.36
C LEU A 133 1.24 6.91 10.63
N LEU A 134 0.05 6.39 10.93
CA LEU A 134 -1.22 6.93 10.41
C LEU A 134 -1.46 8.36 10.89
N GLN A 135 -1.27 8.62 12.20
CA GLN A 135 -1.41 9.95 12.79
C GLN A 135 -0.44 10.94 12.15
N GLN A 136 0.80 10.54 11.91
CA GLN A 136 1.80 11.35 11.25
C GLN A 136 1.38 11.72 9.81
N ALA A 137 0.92 10.74 9.02
CA ALA A 137 0.41 11.00 7.67
C ALA A 137 -0.77 11.97 7.69
N TRP A 138 -1.69 11.81 8.65
CA TRP A 138 -2.83 12.71 8.83
C TRP A 138 -2.40 14.15 9.14
N VAL A 139 -1.44 14.33 10.07
CA VAL A 139 -0.91 15.66 10.41
C VAL A 139 -0.21 16.30 9.21
N LEU A 140 0.59 15.55 8.47
CA LEU A 140 1.29 16.02 7.27
C LEU A 140 0.31 16.44 6.18
N ALA A 141 -0.71 15.64 5.89
CA ALA A 141 -1.74 15.97 4.91
C ALA A 141 -2.42 17.31 5.24
N ARG A 142 -2.78 17.53 6.50
CA ARG A 142 -3.37 18.80 6.95
C ARG A 142 -2.42 19.99 6.80
N LYS A 143 -1.13 19.80 7.08
CA LYS A 143 -0.11 20.86 6.94
C LYS A 143 0.13 21.23 5.48
N THR A 144 0.06 20.27 4.57
CA THR A 144 0.30 20.47 3.14
C THR A 144 -0.96 20.80 2.35
N GLY A 145 -2.13 20.80 2.98
CA GLY A 145 -3.42 21.08 2.33
C GLY A 145 -3.93 19.94 1.45
N ILE A 146 -3.39 18.73 1.61
CA ILE A 146 -3.88 17.54 0.91
C ILE A 146 -5.17 17.08 1.59
N ASP A 147 -6.28 17.06 0.84
CA ASP A 147 -7.55 16.53 1.35
C ASP A 147 -7.46 14.99 1.43
N ILE A 148 -7.79 14.46 2.59
CA ILE A 148 -7.75 13.02 2.87
C ILE A 148 -9.03 12.56 3.55
N LYS A 149 -9.38 11.31 3.30
CA LYS A 149 -10.41 10.59 4.04
C LYS A 149 -9.74 9.51 4.89
N VAL A 150 -10.25 9.27 6.06
CA VAL A 150 -9.67 8.30 7.01
C VAL A 150 -10.75 7.29 7.37
N GLY A 151 -10.53 6.02 7.14
CA GLY A 151 -11.53 4.99 7.43
C GLY A 151 -11.10 3.58 7.06
N ASN A 152 -12.04 2.65 7.19
CA ASN A 152 -11.82 1.25 6.88
C ASN A 152 -11.91 1.00 5.39
N VAL A 153 -11.11 0.03 4.92
CA VAL A 153 -11.16 -0.50 3.55
C VAL A 153 -11.41 -2.01 3.58
N PHE A 154 -11.58 -2.61 2.43
CA PHE A 154 -11.73 -4.06 2.30
C PHE A 154 -10.76 -4.57 1.23
N SER A 155 -10.05 -5.65 1.52
CA SER A 155 -9.13 -6.30 0.58
C SER A 155 -9.77 -7.60 0.07
N GLY A 156 -10.23 -7.58 -1.19
CA GLY A 156 -10.80 -8.74 -1.86
C GLY A 156 -9.75 -9.60 -2.55
N ASP A 157 -9.96 -10.92 -2.59
CA ASP A 157 -9.12 -11.83 -3.37
C ASP A 157 -9.44 -11.79 -4.87
N LEU A 158 -10.67 -11.40 -5.23
CA LEU A 158 -11.15 -11.35 -6.61
C LEU A 158 -11.40 -9.92 -7.06
N TYR A 159 -10.79 -9.51 -8.18
CA TYR A 159 -11.13 -8.24 -8.83
C TYR A 159 -12.49 -8.35 -9.54
N TYR A 160 -12.73 -9.46 -10.22
CA TYR A 160 -14.03 -9.80 -10.83
C TYR A 160 -14.79 -10.74 -9.90
N ASP A 161 -15.34 -10.16 -8.82
CA ASP A 161 -16.06 -10.92 -7.81
C ASP A 161 -17.48 -11.26 -8.31
N PRO A 162 -17.89 -12.52 -8.32
CA PRO A 162 -19.24 -12.91 -8.71
C PRO A 162 -20.31 -12.64 -7.64
N ASP A 163 -19.91 -12.26 -6.41
CA ASP A 163 -20.87 -11.96 -5.33
C ASP A 163 -21.43 -10.53 -5.46
N GLU A 164 -22.60 -10.43 -6.04
CA GLU A 164 -23.30 -9.14 -6.19
C GLU A 164 -23.68 -8.47 -4.87
N ASN A 165 -23.60 -9.18 -3.73
CA ASN A 165 -23.92 -8.64 -2.41
C ASN A 165 -22.72 -7.98 -1.72
N LEU A 166 -21.49 -8.20 -2.20
CA LEU A 166 -20.28 -7.68 -1.56
C LEU A 166 -20.33 -6.14 -1.47
N ILE A 167 -20.48 -5.45 -2.60
CA ILE A 167 -20.45 -3.98 -2.61
C ILE A 167 -21.58 -3.36 -1.78
N PRO A 168 -22.85 -3.82 -1.88
CA PRO A 168 -23.92 -3.37 -0.99
C PRO A 168 -23.64 -3.61 0.51
N ALA A 169 -23.01 -4.72 0.85
CA ALA A 169 -22.63 -4.99 2.23
C ALA A 169 -21.55 -4.00 2.71
N LEU A 170 -20.52 -3.76 1.92
CA LEU A 170 -19.45 -2.81 2.25
C LEU A 170 -19.98 -1.39 2.39
N GLU A 171 -20.88 -0.96 1.50
CA GLU A 171 -21.57 0.33 1.60
C GLU A 171 -22.32 0.45 2.93
N LYS A 172 -23.11 -0.56 3.28
CA LYS A 172 -23.89 -0.59 4.54
C LYS A 172 -23.02 -0.52 5.80
N PHE A 173 -21.82 -1.11 5.76
CA PHE A 173 -20.87 -1.07 6.86
C PHE A 173 -19.96 0.17 6.86
N GLY A 174 -20.15 1.11 5.95
CA GLY A 174 -19.37 2.36 5.88
C GLY A 174 -17.91 2.14 5.49
N VAL A 175 -17.61 1.04 4.80
CA VAL A 175 -16.29 0.79 4.22
C VAL A 175 -16.07 1.78 3.09
N LEU A 176 -14.91 2.46 3.04
CA LEU A 176 -14.66 3.54 2.09
C LEU A 176 -14.32 3.04 0.69
N GLY A 177 -13.75 1.86 0.57
CA GLY A 177 -13.41 1.28 -0.73
C GLY A 177 -12.78 -0.10 -0.64
N VAL A 178 -12.62 -0.70 -1.82
CA VAL A 178 -12.06 -2.05 -2.02
C VAL A 178 -10.67 -1.94 -2.63
N ASP A 179 -9.70 -2.63 -2.05
CA ASP A 179 -8.38 -2.91 -2.62
C ASP A 179 -8.14 -4.43 -2.66
N MET A 180 -6.91 -4.86 -2.85
CA MET A 180 -6.57 -6.29 -2.88
C MET A 180 -5.42 -6.67 -1.92
N GLU A 181 -4.86 -5.75 -1.08
CA GLU A 181 -3.63 -6.08 -0.36
C GLU A 181 -3.52 -5.56 1.08
N VAL A 182 -4.25 -4.51 1.45
CA VAL A 182 -4.07 -3.81 2.74
C VAL A 182 -4.22 -4.75 3.93
N ALA A 183 -5.25 -5.61 3.92
CA ALA A 183 -5.48 -6.57 5.00
C ALA A 183 -4.29 -7.55 5.17
N GLY A 184 -3.70 -7.99 4.07
CA GLY A 184 -2.52 -8.87 4.10
C GLY A 184 -1.28 -8.17 4.65
N LEU A 185 -1.03 -6.93 4.20
CA LEU A 185 0.08 -6.11 4.71
C LEU A 185 -0.04 -5.89 6.22
N TYR A 186 -1.21 -5.48 6.70
CA TYR A 186 -1.40 -5.20 8.13
C TYR A 186 -1.29 -6.46 8.98
N ALA A 187 -1.83 -7.59 8.52
CA ALA A 187 -1.68 -8.87 9.22
C ALA A 187 -0.20 -9.30 9.31
N LEU A 188 0.56 -9.13 8.23
CA LEU A 188 2.00 -9.40 8.21
C LEU A 188 2.75 -8.46 9.15
N ALA A 189 2.43 -7.17 9.12
CA ALA A 189 3.06 -6.17 9.97
C ALA A 189 2.88 -6.49 11.46
N HIS A 190 1.67 -6.87 11.87
CA HIS A 190 1.42 -7.31 13.25
C HIS A 190 2.21 -8.56 13.61
N GLN A 191 2.29 -9.54 12.69
CA GLN A 191 3.04 -10.78 12.92
C GLN A 191 4.54 -10.53 13.16
N PHE A 192 5.13 -9.59 12.43
CA PHE A 192 6.57 -9.30 12.50
C PHE A 192 6.92 -8.10 13.40
N GLY A 193 5.93 -7.42 13.97
CA GLY A 193 6.15 -6.25 14.83
C GLY A 193 6.77 -5.07 14.07
N ILE A 194 6.41 -4.87 12.79
CA ILE A 194 6.84 -3.73 11.98
C ILE A 194 5.73 -2.69 11.83
N GLU A 195 6.11 -1.49 11.40
CA GLU A 195 5.19 -0.41 11.11
C GLU A 195 4.62 -0.54 9.69
N ALA A 196 3.30 -0.46 9.53
CA ALA A 196 2.67 -0.46 8.23
C ALA A 196 1.55 0.58 8.11
N LEU A 197 1.44 1.20 6.95
CA LEU A 197 0.38 2.12 6.56
C LEU A 197 0.03 1.92 5.08
N ALA A 198 -1.25 2.01 4.74
CA ALA A 198 -1.70 2.12 3.36
C ALA A 198 -2.29 3.51 3.12
N ILE A 199 -1.77 4.18 2.08
CA ILE A 199 -2.25 5.44 1.54
C ILE A 199 -2.72 5.13 0.12
N LEU A 200 -4.02 5.33 -0.13
CA LEU A 200 -4.66 4.86 -1.36
C LEU A 200 -5.33 6.02 -2.08
N THR A 201 -5.32 5.98 -3.41
CA THR A 201 -6.06 6.95 -4.23
C THR A 201 -7.24 6.26 -4.91
N VAL A 202 -8.40 6.89 -4.89
CA VAL A 202 -9.59 6.39 -5.59
C VAL A 202 -9.37 6.40 -7.10
N SER A 203 -9.33 5.24 -7.71
CA SER A 203 -9.10 5.03 -9.15
C SER A 203 -10.36 4.69 -9.91
N ASP A 204 -11.36 4.17 -9.22
CA ASP A 204 -12.66 3.75 -9.75
C ASP A 204 -13.73 3.83 -8.65
N HIS A 205 -14.98 3.82 -9.07
CA HIS A 205 -16.11 3.96 -8.16
C HIS A 205 -17.10 2.83 -8.38
N CYS A 206 -17.15 1.87 -7.46
CA CYS A 206 -17.96 0.64 -7.59
C CYS A 206 -19.47 0.90 -7.70
N LEU A 207 -19.98 2.05 -7.20
CA LEU A 207 -21.41 2.39 -7.23
C LEU A 207 -21.79 3.21 -8.47
N THR A 208 -20.88 3.99 -9.07
CA THR A 208 -21.20 4.88 -10.21
C THR A 208 -20.64 4.37 -11.52
N GLY A 209 -19.65 3.44 -11.48
CA GLY A 209 -18.98 2.92 -12.67
C GLY A 209 -17.93 3.87 -13.28
N GLU A 210 -17.58 4.95 -12.58
CA GLU A 210 -16.49 5.84 -13.02
C GLU A 210 -15.14 5.15 -12.86
N GLU A 211 -14.22 5.33 -13.84
CA GLU A 211 -12.88 4.73 -13.83
C GLU A 211 -11.82 5.69 -14.35
N THR A 212 -10.59 5.57 -13.80
CA THR A 212 -9.38 6.19 -14.37
C THR A 212 -8.68 5.21 -15.31
N THR A 213 -7.98 5.73 -16.31
CA THR A 213 -7.16 4.90 -17.21
C THR A 213 -5.93 4.33 -16.48
N ALA A 214 -5.33 3.26 -17.03
CA ALA A 214 -4.10 2.69 -16.50
C ALA A 214 -2.94 3.71 -16.51
N ALA A 215 -2.85 4.56 -17.54
CA ALA A 215 -1.85 5.62 -17.64
C ALA A 215 -2.03 6.68 -16.54
N GLU A 216 -3.26 7.08 -16.25
CA GLU A 216 -3.54 7.99 -15.13
C GLU A 216 -3.15 7.39 -13.79
N ARG A 217 -3.47 6.11 -13.54
CA ARG A 217 -3.08 5.40 -12.30
C ARG A 217 -1.56 5.37 -12.11
N GLN A 218 -0.78 5.29 -13.18
CA GLN A 218 0.67 5.25 -13.12
C GLN A 218 1.29 6.62 -12.85
N LEU A 219 0.75 7.69 -13.44
CA LEU A 219 1.43 8.98 -13.56
C LEU A 219 0.81 10.13 -12.74
N THR A 220 -0.43 10.00 -12.24
CA THR A 220 -1.16 11.17 -11.71
C THR A 220 -1.44 11.14 -10.20
N PHE A 221 -1.00 10.11 -9.48
CA PHE A 221 -1.25 10.00 -8.04
C PHE A 221 -0.14 10.67 -7.20
N ASN A 222 0.34 11.83 -7.65
CA ASN A 222 1.49 12.53 -7.06
C ASN A 222 1.25 12.92 -5.59
N ASN A 223 0.07 13.44 -5.25
CA ASN A 223 -0.24 13.81 -3.85
C ASN A 223 -0.13 12.64 -2.87
N MET A 224 -0.58 11.44 -3.29
CA MET A 224 -0.43 10.21 -2.51
C MET A 224 1.04 9.84 -2.32
N ILE A 225 1.83 9.91 -3.40
CA ILE A 225 3.26 9.57 -3.39
C ILE A 225 4.02 10.56 -2.50
N GLU A 226 3.79 11.85 -2.64
CA GLU A 226 4.41 12.89 -1.82
C GLU A 226 4.05 12.74 -0.33
N LEU A 227 2.78 12.46 -0.03
CA LEU A 227 2.35 12.20 1.35
C LEU A 227 3.07 10.98 1.92
N ALA A 228 3.18 9.90 1.15
CA ALA A 228 3.87 8.68 1.59
C ALA A 228 5.36 8.92 1.83
N LEU A 229 6.05 9.59 0.91
CA LEU A 229 7.48 9.90 1.04
C LEU A 229 7.75 10.85 2.21
N ASN A 230 6.93 11.91 2.37
CA ASN A 230 7.04 12.80 3.53
C ASN A 230 6.81 12.05 4.85
N THR A 231 5.82 11.13 4.88
CA THR A 231 5.56 10.28 6.05
C THR A 231 6.74 9.33 6.32
N ALA A 232 7.39 8.82 5.29
CA ALA A 232 8.52 7.91 5.41
C ALA A 232 9.73 8.54 6.13
N VAL A 233 9.97 9.83 5.94
CA VAL A 233 11.19 10.53 6.42
C VAL A 233 10.98 11.43 7.63
N THR A 234 9.74 11.65 8.07
CA THR A 234 9.42 12.53 9.22
C THR A 234 9.36 11.74 10.55
N ALA A 235 10.01 10.63 10.68
CA ALA A 235 9.96 9.77 11.88
C ALA A 235 10.78 10.31 13.04
#